data_5f2546ec05c50a3fb44a775d44fa49ef
#
_entry.id   5f2546ec05c50a3fb44a775d44fa49ef
#
_cell.length_a   1.000
_cell.length_b   1.000
_cell.length_c   1.000
_cell.angle_alpha   90.00
_cell.angle_beta   90.00
_cell.angle_gamma   90.00
#
_symmetry.space_group_name_H-M   'P 1'
#
loop_
_entity.id
_entity.type
_entity.pdbx_description
1 polymer ?
#
loop_
_entity_poly.entity_id
_entity_poly.type
_entity_poly.pdbx_seq_one_letter_code
_entity_poly.pdbx_strand_id
1 'polypeptide(L)'
;MKLSIVVPCYNEPGTIGEIVRRVLTVQLPAGMDREILIVDDGSRNETREAIARAAESSSSVQVITRQTNGGKGRAVKDGLAAATGDYVVIQDADLEYDPTDYARLLAPLLAGEATAVFGSRNLSDNNSSGRAMYFWGGQLVTWCFNISFRTHLSDLTTCYKMFSSAEIPALLAQPSDDFVFDAIELSWVLTRGKVIELPIRYAARSAAEGKKLRAIHGVRCIERLIELRFGATFFRVGKFIIVGGLAMLINLAVLYVLISMLGIWYLASSIVSFLVALMANFFLQKVWAFGSRRDKPYRQFAAFFGTNIFNLGLNTLIMYLLVSHVGIEYLIAQIITSVLISIESFFAYSVIFKKATHI
;
A
#
# COMPACT_ATOMS: atom_id res chain seq x y z
N MET A 1 -31.16 -8.86 12.12
CA MET A 1 -29.86 -8.62 11.42
C MET A 1 -29.30 -7.30 11.89
N LYS A 2 -27.97 -7.13 11.86
CA LYS A 2 -27.31 -5.90 12.30
C LYS A 2 -26.24 -5.43 11.28
N LEU A 3 -26.16 -4.11 11.05
CA LEU A 3 -25.13 -3.46 10.25
C LEU A 3 -24.09 -2.79 11.18
N SER A 4 -22.83 -3.17 11.05
CA SER A 4 -21.71 -2.48 11.69
C SER A 4 -21.19 -1.38 10.77
N ILE A 5 -21.17 -0.15 11.25
CA ILE A 5 -20.65 1.01 10.53
C ILE A 5 -19.31 1.39 11.16
N VAL A 6 -18.21 1.07 10.48
CA VAL A 6 -16.85 1.40 10.94
C VAL A 6 -16.49 2.80 10.45
N VAL A 7 -16.23 3.71 11.39
CA VAL A 7 -15.90 5.11 11.12
C VAL A 7 -14.47 5.42 11.56
N PRO A 8 -13.45 5.25 10.69
CA PRO A 8 -12.09 5.66 11.00
C PRO A 8 -12.03 7.20 11.07
N CYS A 9 -11.51 7.73 12.17
CA CYS A 9 -11.47 9.17 12.42
C CYS A 9 -10.06 9.62 12.83
N TYR A 10 -9.53 10.65 12.14
CA TYR A 10 -8.26 11.28 12.49
C TYR A 10 -8.28 12.77 12.20
N ASN A 11 -8.31 13.58 13.25
CA ASN A 11 -8.35 15.04 13.18
C ASN A 11 -9.49 15.59 12.30
N GLU A 12 -10.75 15.17 12.64
CA GLU A 12 -11.98 15.58 11.95
C GLU A 12 -13.00 16.19 12.95
N PRO A 13 -12.66 17.25 13.70
CA PRO A 13 -13.53 17.78 14.74
C PRO A 13 -14.82 18.40 14.22
N GLY A 14 -14.80 18.94 13.00
CA GLY A 14 -15.95 19.62 12.38
C GLY A 14 -16.97 18.70 11.71
N THR A 15 -16.64 17.44 11.46
CA THR A 15 -17.46 16.56 10.61
C THR A 15 -17.94 15.30 11.34
N ILE A 16 -17.20 14.81 12.35
CA ILE A 16 -17.51 13.54 13.03
C ILE A 16 -18.89 13.55 13.68
N GLY A 17 -19.31 14.63 14.32
CA GLY A 17 -20.65 14.73 14.92
C GLY A 17 -21.76 14.67 13.89
N GLU A 18 -21.59 15.35 12.76
CA GLU A 18 -22.58 15.38 11.69
C GLU A 18 -22.69 14.03 10.98
N ILE A 19 -21.57 13.33 10.69
CA ILE A 19 -21.65 12.01 10.06
C ILE A 19 -22.33 10.99 10.97
N VAL A 20 -22.04 11.00 12.28
CA VAL A 20 -22.72 10.12 13.26
C VAL A 20 -24.23 10.43 13.28
N ARG A 21 -24.62 11.69 13.33
CA ARG A 21 -26.03 12.09 13.26
C ARG A 21 -26.71 11.57 11.99
N ARG A 22 -26.08 11.73 10.81
CA ARG A 22 -26.63 11.21 9.53
C ARG A 22 -26.76 9.69 9.55
N VAL A 23 -25.75 8.98 10.05
CA VAL A 23 -25.79 7.51 10.17
C VAL A 23 -26.88 7.05 11.14
N LEU A 24 -27.12 7.76 12.24
CA LEU A 24 -28.19 7.44 13.19
C LEU A 24 -29.59 7.64 12.60
N THR A 25 -29.77 8.64 11.75
CA THR A 25 -31.07 9.02 11.18
C THR A 25 -31.42 8.31 9.88
N VAL A 26 -30.43 7.71 9.19
CA VAL A 26 -30.69 7.00 7.93
C VAL A 26 -31.61 5.80 8.15
N GLN A 27 -32.55 5.61 7.24
CA GLN A 27 -33.44 4.45 7.28
C GLN A 27 -32.73 3.20 6.77
N LEU A 28 -32.71 2.17 7.59
CA LEU A 28 -32.26 0.83 7.22
C LEU A 28 -33.46 -0.06 6.88
N PRO A 29 -33.27 -1.18 6.16
CA PRO A 29 -34.31 -2.17 5.93
C PRO A 29 -35.00 -2.63 7.24
N ALA A 30 -36.26 -2.97 7.17
CA ALA A 30 -37.04 -3.39 8.35
C ALA A 30 -36.39 -4.57 9.10
N GLY A 31 -36.30 -4.47 10.41
CA GLY A 31 -35.67 -5.50 11.27
C GLY A 31 -34.14 -5.50 11.24
N MET A 32 -33.51 -4.44 10.73
CA MET A 32 -32.06 -4.28 10.76
C MET A 32 -31.66 -3.24 11.82
N ASP A 33 -30.91 -3.68 12.81
CA ASP A 33 -30.27 -2.83 13.80
C ASP A 33 -28.95 -2.24 13.27
N ARG A 34 -28.40 -1.27 13.96
CA ARG A 34 -27.09 -0.68 13.66
C ARG A 34 -26.19 -0.60 14.88
N GLU A 35 -24.88 -0.69 14.66
CA GLU A 35 -23.86 -0.22 15.58
C GLU A 35 -22.88 0.68 14.84
N ILE A 36 -22.41 1.72 15.49
CA ILE A 36 -21.44 2.67 14.93
C ILE A 36 -20.16 2.53 15.74
N LEU A 37 -19.08 2.15 15.05
CA LEU A 37 -17.77 1.94 15.65
C LEU A 37 -16.85 3.09 15.21
N ILE A 38 -16.73 4.13 16.04
CA ILE A 38 -15.82 5.24 15.79
C ILE A 38 -14.44 4.81 16.25
N VAL A 39 -13.47 4.78 15.33
CA VAL A 39 -12.09 4.47 15.65
C VAL A 39 -11.26 5.74 15.60
N ASP A 40 -10.94 6.29 16.75
CA ASP A 40 -10.04 7.45 16.91
C ASP A 40 -8.58 7.01 16.70
N ASP A 41 -7.99 7.33 15.57
CA ASP A 41 -6.60 6.97 15.22
C ASP A 41 -5.58 7.96 15.80
N GLY A 42 -5.67 8.23 17.10
CA GLY A 42 -4.74 9.10 17.81
C GLY A 42 -4.92 10.58 17.46
N SER A 43 -6.15 11.06 17.40
CA SER A 43 -6.47 12.46 17.11
C SER A 43 -6.08 13.43 18.23
N ARG A 44 -6.08 14.72 17.92
CA ARG A 44 -5.92 15.84 18.87
C ARG A 44 -7.17 15.99 19.74
N ASN A 45 -7.03 16.71 20.86
CA ASN A 45 -8.09 16.87 21.87
C ASN A 45 -9.42 17.36 21.30
N GLU A 46 -9.40 18.35 20.39
CA GLU A 46 -10.62 18.89 19.75
C GLU A 46 -11.47 17.81 19.08
N THR A 47 -10.82 16.86 18.37
CA THR A 47 -11.51 15.75 17.74
C THR A 47 -11.99 14.73 18.78
N ARG A 48 -11.20 14.44 19.81
CA ARG A 48 -11.60 13.53 20.90
C ARG A 48 -12.83 14.02 21.63
N GLU A 49 -12.90 15.32 21.90
CA GLU A 49 -14.10 15.93 22.50
C GLU A 49 -15.33 15.85 21.59
N ALA A 50 -15.13 16.06 20.27
CA ALA A 50 -16.22 15.90 19.31
C ALA A 50 -16.71 14.44 19.21
N ILE A 51 -15.80 13.46 19.24
CA ILE A 51 -16.11 12.03 19.28
C ILE A 51 -16.87 11.68 20.57
N ALA A 52 -16.43 12.18 21.72
CA ALA A 52 -17.11 11.93 23.00
C ALA A 52 -18.56 12.42 22.95
N ARG A 53 -18.79 13.67 22.50
CA ARG A 53 -20.15 14.22 22.32
C ARG A 53 -20.98 13.40 21.32
N ALA A 54 -20.38 12.91 20.24
CA ALA A 54 -21.08 12.07 19.28
C ALA A 54 -21.47 10.71 19.88
N ALA A 55 -20.63 10.14 20.75
CA ALA A 55 -20.90 8.87 21.43
C ALA A 55 -22.06 8.96 22.44
N GLU A 56 -22.22 10.11 23.10
CA GLU A 56 -23.32 10.35 24.02
C GLU A 56 -24.69 10.38 23.32
N SER A 57 -24.74 10.57 22.02
CA SER A 57 -26.01 10.71 21.27
C SER A 57 -26.79 9.41 21.14
N SER A 58 -26.18 8.24 21.31
CA SER A 58 -26.87 6.95 21.22
C SER A 58 -26.03 5.81 21.80
N SER A 59 -26.69 4.86 22.47
CA SER A 59 -26.08 3.59 22.93
C SER A 59 -25.55 2.69 21.79
N SER A 60 -25.96 2.95 20.54
CA SER A 60 -25.46 2.25 19.36
C SER A 60 -24.07 2.73 18.93
N VAL A 61 -23.52 3.80 19.54
CA VAL A 61 -22.22 4.36 19.21
C VAL A 61 -21.18 3.86 20.22
N GLN A 62 -20.11 3.24 19.69
CA GLN A 62 -18.96 2.79 20.48
C GLN A 62 -17.70 3.50 19.97
N VAL A 63 -16.78 3.80 20.88
CA VAL A 63 -15.51 4.48 20.57
C VAL A 63 -14.35 3.57 20.89
N ILE A 64 -13.46 3.41 19.92
CA ILE A 64 -12.19 2.70 20.04
C ILE A 64 -11.09 3.75 19.91
N THR A 65 -10.34 4.00 20.99
CA THR A 65 -9.30 5.04 21.01
C THR A 65 -7.91 4.44 20.92
N ARG A 66 -7.11 4.93 19.98
CA ARG A 66 -5.70 4.62 19.82
C ARG A 66 -4.83 5.71 20.44
N GLN A 67 -3.72 5.32 21.03
CA GLN A 67 -2.76 6.29 21.61
C GLN A 67 -1.95 7.04 20.55
N THR A 68 -1.67 6.38 19.44
CA THR A 68 -0.84 6.92 18.33
C THR A 68 -1.50 6.65 17.00
N ASN A 69 -1.27 7.53 16.03
CA ASN A 69 -1.73 7.35 14.67
C ASN A 69 -1.07 6.13 14.02
N GLY A 70 -1.87 5.19 13.55
CA GLY A 70 -1.44 3.98 12.84
C GLY A 70 -1.83 3.97 11.37
N GLY A 71 -2.59 4.96 10.91
CA GLY A 71 -3.11 5.07 9.55
C GLY A 71 -4.51 4.46 9.38
N LYS A 72 -5.19 4.89 8.30
CA LYS A 72 -6.58 4.51 8.01
C LYS A 72 -6.80 3.00 8.03
N GLY A 73 -5.92 2.23 7.40
CA GLY A 73 -6.05 0.77 7.33
C GLY A 73 -6.05 0.12 8.70
N ARG A 74 -5.20 0.60 9.61
CA ARG A 74 -5.17 0.09 10.98
C ARG A 74 -6.45 0.45 11.75
N ALA A 75 -6.91 1.69 11.62
CA ALA A 75 -8.17 2.10 12.24
C ALA A 75 -9.36 1.26 11.71
N VAL A 76 -9.41 0.99 10.40
CA VAL A 76 -10.42 0.11 9.82
C VAL A 76 -10.33 -1.30 10.41
N LYS A 77 -9.13 -1.90 10.53
CA LYS A 77 -8.94 -3.23 11.13
C LYS A 77 -9.41 -3.28 12.58
N ASP A 78 -9.07 -2.26 13.38
CA ASP A 78 -9.50 -2.21 14.78
C ASP A 78 -11.04 -2.14 14.88
N GLY A 79 -11.70 -1.39 13.99
CA GLY A 79 -13.15 -1.36 13.86
C GLY A 79 -13.73 -2.70 13.38
N LEU A 80 -13.12 -3.36 12.39
CA LEU A 80 -13.53 -4.68 11.92
C LEU A 80 -13.42 -5.74 13.02
N ALA A 81 -12.38 -5.69 13.84
CA ALA A 81 -12.18 -6.62 14.93
C ALA A 81 -13.25 -6.47 16.04
N ALA A 82 -13.83 -5.27 16.20
CA ALA A 82 -14.88 -4.98 17.15
C ALA A 82 -16.29 -5.15 16.56
N ALA A 83 -16.42 -5.28 15.24
CA ALA A 83 -17.71 -5.41 14.57
C ALA A 83 -18.44 -6.70 14.98
N THR A 84 -19.72 -6.58 15.31
CA THR A 84 -20.58 -7.69 15.73
C THR A 84 -21.81 -7.88 14.84
N GLY A 85 -21.95 -7.06 13.79
CA GLY A 85 -23.06 -7.14 12.84
C GLY A 85 -22.89 -8.24 11.79
N ASP A 86 -24.01 -8.58 11.15
CA ASP A 86 -24.02 -9.54 10.03
C ASP A 86 -23.37 -8.97 8.76
N TYR A 87 -23.45 -7.64 8.61
CA TYR A 87 -22.88 -6.88 7.52
C TYR A 87 -22.04 -5.73 8.06
N VAL A 88 -21.05 -5.31 7.29
CA VAL A 88 -20.14 -4.21 7.63
C VAL A 88 -20.08 -3.22 6.48
N VAL A 89 -20.04 -1.93 6.81
CA VAL A 89 -19.71 -0.84 5.88
C VAL A 89 -18.63 0.06 6.48
N ILE A 90 -17.71 0.53 5.64
CA ILE A 90 -16.72 1.55 6.03
C ILE A 90 -17.29 2.91 5.66
N GLN A 91 -17.33 3.83 6.62
CA GLN A 91 -17.81 5.20 6.47
C GLN A 91 -16.70 6.18 6.81
N ASP A 92 -16.24 6.98 5.86
CA ASP A 92 -15.31 8.06 6.15
C ASP A 92 -15.96 9.16 7.02
N ALA A 93 -15.18 9.72 7.96
CA ALA A 93 -15.64 10.75 8.88
C ALA A 93 -15.79 12.14 8.22
N ASP A 94 -15.56 12.27 6.92
CA ASP A 94 -15.29 13.52 6.22
C ASP A 94 -16.49 14.10 5.41
N LEU A 95 -17.65 13.49 5.49
CA LEU A 95 -18.88 13.89 4.78
C LEU A 95 -18.83 13.81 3.24
N GLU A 96 -17.79 13.23 2.65
CA GLU A 96 -17.72 13.04 1.18
C GLU A 96 -18.77 12.02 0.69
N TYR A 97 -19.14 11.04 1.54
CA TYR A 97 -20.10 9.96 1.26
C TYR A 97 -21.41 10.14 2.00
N ASP A 98 -22.52 9.77 1.36
CA ASP A 98 -23.86 9.93 1.91
C ASP A 98 -24.44 8.61 2.47
N PRO A 99 -24.71 8.49 3.79
CA PRO A 99 -25.31 7.30 4.38
C PRO A 99 -26.67 6.89 3.82
N THR A 100 -27.39 7.80 3.12
CA THR A 100 -28.67 7.45 2.47
C THR A 100 -28.53 6.36 1.39
N ASP A 101 -27.32 6.09 0.92
CA ASP A 101 -27.03 5.00 -0.01
C ASP A 101 -27.00 3.60 0.66
N TYR A 102 -26.98 3.49 2.00
CA TYR A 102 -26.86 2.20 2.70
C TYR A 102 -27.93 1.19 2.31
N ALA A 103 -29.20 1.60 2.28
CA ALA A 103 -30.30 0.70 1.95
C ALA A 103 -30.14 0.07 0.56
N ARG A 104 -29.66 0.87 -0.42
CA ARG A 104 -29.37 0.40 -1.78
C ARG A 104 -28.18 -0.56 -1.84
N LEU A 105 -27.11 -0.26 -1.07
CA LEU A 105 -25.92 -1.12 -1.01
C LEU A 105 -26.20 -2.44 -0.28
N LEU A 106 -27.10 -2.46 0.71
CA LEU A 106 -27.53 -3.64 1.44
C LEU A 106 -28.37 -4.60 0.58
N ALA A 107 -29.17 -4.09 -0.33
CA ALA A 107 -30.16 -4.89 -1.05
C ALA A 107 -29.56 -6.15 -1.75
N PRO A 108 -28.47 -6.10 -2.51
CA PRO A 108 -27.88 -7.30 -3.12
C PRO A 108 -27.29 -8.27 -2.09
N LEU A 109 -26.81 -7.79 -0.95
CA LEU A 109 -26.29 -8.65 0.12
C LEU A 109 -27.41 -9.42 0.80
N LEU A 110 -28.53 -8.74 1.08
CA LEU A 110 -29.73 -9.35 1.70
C LEU A 110 -30.41 -10.36 0.77
N ALA A 111 -30.35 -10.11 -0.54
CA ALA A 111 -30.85 -11.04 -1.55
C ALA A 111 -29.92 -12.25 -1.81
N GLY A 112 -28.71 -12.27 -1.20
CA GLY A 112 -27.70 -13.29 -1.47
C GLY A 112 -27.10 -13.22 -2.88
N GLU A 113 -27.29 -12.11 -3.57
CA GLU A 113 -26.80 -11.88 -4.93
C GLU A 113 -25.32 -11.53 -4.98
N ALA A 114 -24.77 -11.01 -3.87
CA ALA A 114 -23.37 -10.60 -3.73
C ALA A 114 -22.84 -10.94 -2.33
N THR A 115 -21.52 -11.11 -2.20
CA THR A 115 -20.82 -11.20 -0.91
C THR A 115 -20.28 -9.84 -0.48
N ALA A 116 -20.06 -8.93 -1.45
CA ALA A 116 -19.68 -7.54 -1.22
C ALA A 116 -20.30 -6.62 -2.28
N VAL A 117 -20.57 -5.38 -1.90
CA VAL A 117 -21.08 -4.32 -2.77
C VAL A 117 -20.17 -3.11 -2.65
N PHE A 118 -19.70 -2.61 -3.79
CA PHE A 118 -18.89 -1.41 -3.86
C PHE A 118 -19.74 -0.23 -4.37
N GLY A 119 -19.73 0.85 -3.62
CA GLY A 119 -20.35 2.10 -4.07
C GLY A 119 -19.41 2.85 -5.00
N SER A 120 -19.69 2.86 -6.30
CA SER A 120 -18.85 3.54 -7.28
C SER A 120 -19.23 5.03 -7.43
N ARG A 121 -18.22 5.90 -7.31
CA ARG A 121 -18.34 7.34 -7.59
C ARG A 121 -18.40 7.61 -9.08
N ASN A 122 -17.96 6.67 -9.90
CA ASN A 122 -17.82 6.82 -11.35
C ASN A 122 -19.05 6.35 -12.14
N LEU A 123 -20.01 5.69 -11.50
CA LEU A 123 -21.27 5.25 -12.12
C LEU A 123 -22.39 6.28 -11.99
N SER A 124 -22.15 7.45 -11.40
CA SER A 124 -23.11 8.52 -11.24
C SER A 124 -22.62 9.81 -11.91
N ASP A 125 -23.40 10.35 -12.85
CA ASP A 125 -23.07 11.58 -13.58
C ASP A 125 -23.14 12.85 -12.72
N ASN A 126 -23.77 12.76 -11.54
CA ASN A 126 -23.98 13.90 -10.64
C ASN A 126 -22.88 14.10 -9.59
N ASN A 127 -21.84 13.27 -9.59
CA ASN A 127 -20.78 13.39 -8.63
C ASN A 127 -19.78 14.50 -9.01
N SER A 128 -19.43 15.35 -8.05
CA SER A 128 -18.39 16.34 -8.25
C SER A 128 -17.04 15.61 -8.40
N SER A 129 -16.41 15.74 -9.56
CA SER A 129 -15.04 15.28 -9.75
C SER A 129 -14.10 16.18 -8.95
N GLY A 130 -13.34 15.61 -8.03
CA GLY A 130 -12.22 16.29 -7.39
C GLY A 130 -11.16 16.72 -8.42
N ARG A 131 -9.99 17.18 -7.96
CA ARG A 131 -8.88 17.52 -8.88
C ARG A 131 -8.60 16.36 -9.84
N ALA A 132 -8.49 16.65 -11.13
CA ALA A 132 -8.25 15.67 -12.20
C ALA A 132 -7.12 14.69 -11.89
N MET A 133 -6.04 15.15 -11.22
CA MET A 133 -4.91 14.32 -10.83
C MET A 133 -5.30 13.17 -9.87
N TYR A 134 -6.19 13.40 -8.90
CA TYR A 134 -6.64 12.35 -7.96
C TYR A 134 -7.58 11.37 -8.65
N PHE A 135 -8.44 11.87 -9.52
CA PHE A 135 -9.31 11.04 -10.35
C PHE A 135 -8.49 10.08 -11.23
N TRP A 136 -7.58 10.61 -12.03
CA TRP A 136 -6.73 9.80 -12.91
C TRP A 136 -5.80 8.86 -12.14
N GLY A 137 -5.29 9.27 -10.98
CA GLY A 137 -4.52 8.40 -10.09
C GLY A 137 -5.33 7.21 -9.60
N GLY A 138 -6.57 7.43 -9.17
CA GLY A 138 -7.50 6.36 -8.76
C GLY A 138 -7.84 5.43 -9.92
N GLN A 139 -8.11 5.99 -11.12
CA GLN A 139 -8.39 5.21 -12.33
C GLN A 139 -7.21 4.34 -12.75
N LEU A 140 -5.98 4.85 -12.69
CA LEU A 140 -4.79 4.07 -12.99
C LEU A 140 -4.66 2.86 -12.05
N VAL A 141 -4.86 3.07 -10.75
CA VAL A 141 -4.80 1.98 -9.76
C VAL A 141 -5.92 0.96 -10.02
N THR A 142 -7.14 1.43 -10.31
CA THR A 142 -8.28 0.57 -10.67
C THR A 142 -7.99 -0.26 -11.93
N TRP A 143 -7.45 0.37 -12.97
CA TRP A 143 -7.07 -0.31 -14.22
C TRP A 143 -5.99 -1.38 -13.98
N CYS A 144 -4.94 -1.05 -13.23
CA CYS A 144 -3.90 -2.00 -12.86
C CYS A 144 -4.47 -3.20 -12.08
N PHE A 145 -5.41 -2.95 -11.16
CA PHE A 145 -6.08 -4.01 -10.40
C PHE A 145 -6.91 -4.91 -11.32
N ASN A 146 -7.73 -4.33 -12.18
CA ASN A 146 -8.58 -5.07 -13.11
C ASN A 146 -7.78 -6.00 -14.01
N ILE A 147 -6.66 -5.50 -14.57
CA ILE A 147 -5.74 -6.34 -15.38
C ILE A 147 -5.13 -7.45 -14.52
N SER A 148 -4.67 -7.11 -13.31
CA SER A 148 -3.96 -8.07 -12.44
C SER A 148 -4.86 -9.22 -11.99
N PHE A 149 -6.13 -8.93 -11.69
CA PHE A 149 -7.05 -9.90 -11.08
C PHE A 149 -8.25 -10.26 -11.97
N ARG A 150 -8.29 -9.77 -13.22
CA ARG A 150 -9.36 -10.03 -14.20
C ARG A 150 -10.73 -9.61 -13.68
N THR A 151 -10.78 -8.46 -13.04
CA THR A 151 -12.01 -7.82 -12.56
C THR A 151 -12.44 -6.69 -13.50
N HIS A 152 -13.63 -6.12 -13.30
CA HIS A 152 -14.20 -5.04 -14.12
C HIS A 152 -14.73 -3.91 -13.25
N LEU A 153 -14.02 -3.60 -12.14
CA LEU A 153 -14.43 -2.54 -11.24
C LEU A 153 -14.26 -1.17 -11.91
N SER A 154 -15.21 -0.28 -11.66
CA SER A 154 -15.17 1.11 -12.11
C SER A 154 -14.49 2.03 -11.10
N ASP A 155 -14.52 1.69 -9.79
CA ASP A 155 -13.96 2.48 -8.70
C ASP A 155 -13.43 1.63 -7.55
N LEU A 156 -12.19 1.16 -7.68
CA LEU A 156 -11.51 0.37 -6.65
C LEU A 156 -11.28 1.15 -5.36
N THR A 157 -11.00 2.44 -5.48
CA THR A 157 -10.54 3.30 -4.37
C THR A 157 -11.68 3.96 -3.59
N THR A 158 -12.91 3.56 -3.86
CA THR A 158 -14.06 4.00 -3.07
C THR A 158 -13.94 3.57 -1.60
N CYS A 159 -14.39 4.40 -0.68
CA CYS A 159 -14.55 4.02 0.73
C CYS A 159 -15.77 3.11 0.94
N TYR A 160 -16.85 3.36 0.21
CA TYR A 160 -18.08 2.58 0.37
C TYR A 160 -17.92 1.15 -0.15
N LYS A 161 -17.40 0.30 0.73
CA LYS A 161 -17.37 -1.14 0.58
C LYS A 161 -18.21 -1.75 1.67
N MET A 162 -19.30 -2.39 1.28
CA MET A 162 -20.24 -3.07 2.17
C MET A 162 -20.14 -4.57 1.92
N PHE A 163 -20.04 -5.38 2.96
CA PHE A 163 -19.77 -6.81 2.82
C PHE A 163 -20.28 -7.61 4.04
N SER A 164 -20.37 -8.93 3.87
CA SER A 164 -20.70 -9.85 4.94
C SER A 164 -19.58 -9.92 5.98
N SER A 165 -19.93 -9.99 7.26
CA SER A 165 -18.95 -10.15 8.35
C SER A 165 -18.11 -11.43 8.25
N ALA A 166 -18.54 -12.42 7.47
CA ALA A 166 -17.76 -13.63 7.17
C ALA A 166 -16.39 -13.31 6.52
N GLU A 167 -16.24 -12.16 5.88
CA GLU A 167 -14.98 -11.74 5.25
C GLU A 167 -13.96 -11.16 6.26
N ILE A 168 -14.38 -10.81 7.47
CA ILE A 168 -13.54 -10.14 8.49
C ILE A 168 -12.25 -10.92 8.80
N PRO A 169 -12.26 -12.24 9.05
CA PRO A 169 -11.03 -12.97 9.39
C PRO A 169 -9.98 -12.89 8.26
N ALA A 170 -10.41 -12.97 6.99
CA ALA A 170 -9.51 -12.86 5.85
C ALA A 170 -8.96 -11.43 5.68
N LEU A 171 -9.75 -10.41 6.02
CA LEU A 171 -9.34 -9.00 6.01
C LEU A 171 -8.32 -8.71 7.12
N LEU A 172 -8.56 -9.18 8.34
CA LEU A 172 -7.65 -8.98 9.47
C LEU A 172 -6.28 -9.66 9.28
N ALA A 173 -6.22 -10.73 8.48
CA ALA A 173 -4.98 -11.42 8.12
C ALA A 173 -4.09 -10.64 7.14
N GLN A 174 -4.55 -9.54 6.53
CA GLN A 174 -3.74 -8.76 5.59
C GLN A 174 -2.67 -7.94 6.32
N PRO A 175 -1.45 -7.77 5.75
CA PRO A 175 -0.31 -7.18 6.46
C PRO A 175 -0.31 -5.65 6.53
N SER A 176 -0.98 -4.94 5.60
CA SER A 176 -0.91 -3.47 5.54
C SER A 176 -1.81 -2.80 6.57
N ASP A 177 -1.34 -1.69 7.14
CA ASP A 177 -2.06 -0.90 8.12
C ASP A 177 -2.38 0.53 7.65
N ASP A 178 -1.95 0.90 6.46
CA ASP A 178 -2.14 2.23 5.87
C ASP A 178 -3.25 2.26 4.80
N PHE A 179 -3.22 3.29 3.94
CA PHE A 179 -4.16 3.44 2.82
C PHE A 179 -4.17 2.22 1.86
N VAL A 180 -3.08 1.46 1.77
CA VAL A 180 -2.98 0.28 0.91
C VAL A 180 -3.94 -0.82 1.35
N PHE A 181 -4.18 -0.98 2.67
CA PHE A 181 -5.16 -1.91 3.18
C PHE A 181 -6.57 -1.58 2.63
N ASP A 182 -7.03 -0.36 2.82
CA ASP A 182 -8.37 0.07 2.42
C ASP A 182 -8.57 0.04 0.90
N ALA A 183 -7.58 0.53 0.14
CA ALA A 183 -7.69 0.61 -1.32
C ALA A 183 -7.48 -0.74 -2.02
N ILE A 184 -6.51 -1.54 -1.59
CA ILE A 184 -6.03 -2.71 -2.33
C ILE A 184 -6.39 -4.03 -1.64
N GLU A 185 -5.94 -4.23 -0.39
CA GLU A 185 -6.04 -5.54 0.26
C GLU A 185 -7.49 -5.90 0.57
N LEU A 186 -8.26 -4.94 1.06
CA LEU A 186 -9.68 -5.10 1.30
C LEU A 186 -10.41 -5.45 0.00
N SER A 187 -10.17 -4.71 -1.07
CA SER A 187 -10.76 -5.00 -2.38
C SER A 187 -10.33 -6.36 -2.92
N TRP A 188 -9.03 -6.71 -2.78
CA TRP A 188 -8.51 -8.00 -3.24
C TRP A 188 -9.14 -9.19 -2.50
N VAL A 189 -9.36 -9.08 -1.18
CA VAL A 189 -10.07 -10.12 -0.41
C VAL A 189 -11.51 -10.24 -0.89
N LEU A 190 -12.24 -9.11 -0.96
CA LEU A 190 -13.66 -9.10 -1.30
C LEU A 190 -13.92 -9.57 -2.74
N THR A 191 -13.03 -9.27 -3.69
CA THR A 191 -13.19 -9.72 -5.10
C THR A 191 -12.95 -11.22 -5.33
N ARG A 192 -12.58 -11.97 -4.30
CA ARG A 192 -12.60 -13.44 -4.35
C ARG A 192 -14.02 -14.00 -4.31
N GLY A 193 -14.95 -13.24 -3.73
CA GLY A 193 -16.37 -13.52 -3.78
C GLY A 193 -17.06 -12.79 -4.94
N LYS A 194 -18.38 -12.77 -4.93
CA LYS A 194 -19.18 -12.06 -5.91
C LYS A 194 -19.35 -10.60 -5.49
N VAL A 195 -18.77 -9.68 -6.26
CA VAL A 195 -18.88 -8.24 -6.05
C VAL A 195 -19.84 -7.62 -7.06
N ILE A 196 -20.69 -6.71 -6.58
CA ILE A 196 -21.55 -5.84 -7.40
C ILE A 196 -21.14 -4.39 -7.15
N GLU A 197 -21.07 -3.57 -8.21
CA GLU A 197 -20.90 -2.12 -8.08
C GLU A 197 -22.24 -1.41 -8.28
N LEU A 198 -22.52 -0.44 -7.43
CA LEU A 198 -23.69 0.43 -7.52
C LEU A 198 -23.28 1.90 -7.48
N PRO A 199 -23.96 2.77 -8.22
CA PRO A 199 -23.69 4.21 -8.18
C PRO A 199 -24.01 4.76 -6.79
N ILE A 200 -23.18 5.69 -6.29
CA ILE A 200 -23.38 6.37 -5.00
C ILE A 200 -23.30 7.87 -5.15
N ARG A 201 -23.78 8.59 -4.15
CA ARG A 201 -23.61 10.03 -4.00
C ARG A 201 -22.24 10.33 -3.41
N TYR A 202 -21.54 11.28 -4.04
CA TYR A 202 -20.21 11.67 -3.61
C TYR A 202 -20.00 13.18 -3.80
N ALA A 203 -19.57 13.85 -2.73
CA ALA A 203 -19.25 15.28 -2.74
C ALA A 203 -17.76 15.46 -2.39
N ALA A 204 -16.91 15.63 -3.40
CA ALA A 204 -15.48 15.75 -3.20
C ALA A 204 -15.11 17.00 -2.39
N ARG A 205 -14.28 16.85 -1.35
CA ARG A 205 -13.66 17.98 -0.64
C ARG A 205 -12.67 18.73 -1.50
N SER A 206 -12.59 20.02 -1.30
CA SER A 206 -11.53 20.85 -1.86
C SER A 206 -10.19 20.60 -1.15
N ALA A 207 -9.08 21.00 -1.79
CA ALA A 207 -7.75 20.87 -1.15
C ALA A 207 -7.59 21.79 0.08
N ALA A 208 -8.35 22.88 0.16
CA ALA A 208 -8.38 23.78 1.30
C ALA A 208 -9.04 23.12 2.54
N GLU A 209 -9.91 22.14 2.32
CA GLU A 209 -10.63 21.38 3.34
C GLU A 209 -9.86 20.14 3.84
N GLY A 210 -8.54 20.02 3.53
CA GLY A 210 -7.65 19.07 4.20
C GLY A 210 -7.49 17.70 3.53
N LYS A 211 -7.60 17.59 2.21
CA LYS A 211 -7.35 16.33 1.49
C LYS A 211 -5.94 15.81 1.72
N LYS A 212 -5.81 14.62 2.33
CA LYS A 212 -4.55 14.04 2.85
C LYS A 212 -3.82 13.10 1.86
N LEU A 213 -4.39 12.81 0.68
CA LEU A 213 -3.81 11.90 -0.31
C LEU A 213 -2.58 12.51 -1.00
N ARG A 214 -1.52 11.69 -1.16
CA ARG A 214 -0.26 12.04 -1.84
C ARG A 214 0.04 11.01 -2.93
N ALA A 215 0.80 11.39 -3.97
CA ALA A 215 1.20 10.51 -5.06
C ALA A 215 1.90 9.21 -4.57
N ILE A 216 2.63 9.27 -3.47
CA ILE A 216 3.29 8.11 -2.87
C ILE A 216 2.30 6.99 -2.48
N HIS A 217 1.05 7.32 -2.14
CA HIS A 217 0.04 6.30 -1.84
C HIS A 217 -0.32 5.50 -3.10
N GLY A 218 -0.41 6.15 -4.26
CA GLY A 218 -0.62 5.46 -5.54
C GLY A 218 0.51 4.50 -5.89
N VAL A 219 1.77 4.94 -5.70
CA VAL A 219 2.95 4.08 -5.91
C VAL A 219 2.90 2.84 -5.01
N ARG A 220 2.61 3.00 -3.71
CA ARG A 220 2.48 1.89 -2.78
C ARG A 220 1.35 0.93 -3.15
N CYS A 221 0.23 1.45 -3.66
CA CYS A 221 -0.86 0.61 -4.16
C CYS A 221 -0.38 -0.26 -5.33
N ILE A 222 0.32 0.30 -6.32
CA ILE A 222 0.87 -0.45 -7.44
C ILE A 222 1.91 -1.48 -6.98
N GLU A 223 2.82 -1.11 -6.08
CA GLU A 223 3.77 -2.05 -5.48
C GLU A 223 3.05 -3.24 -4.84
N ARG A 224 1.99 -2.98 -4.07
CA ARG A 224 1.20 -4.05 -3.42
C ARG A 224 0.46 -4.92 -4.42
N LEU A 225 -0.09 -4.35 -5.49
CA LEU A 225 -0.71 -5.11 -6.58
C LEU A 225 0.27 -6.10 -7.22
N ILE A 226 1.49 -5.64 -7.55
CA ILE A 226 2.53 -6.50 -8.12
C ILE A 226 2.89 -7.62 -7.14
N GLU A 227 3.03 -7.29 -5.85
CA GLU A 227 3.34 -8.27 -4.81
C GLU A 227 2.23 -9.33 -4.67
N LEU A 228 0.96 -8.92 -4.65
CA LEU A 228 -0.19 -9.83 -4.58
C LEU A 228 -0.31 -10.72 -5.83
N ARG A 229 0.03 -10.19 -7.01
CA ARG A 229 -0.11 -10.91 -8.28
C ARG A 229 1.01 -11.92 -8.52
N PHE A 230 2.26 -11.55 -8.23
CA PHE A 230 3.45 -12.33 -8.57
C PHE A 230 4.17 -12.92 -7.36
N GLY A 231 3.76 -12.53 -6.15
CA GLY A 231 4.37 -12.96 -4.88
C GLY A 231 5.52 -12.05 -4.42
N ALA A 232 5.72 -12.02 -3.10
CA ALA A 232 6.67 -11.13 -2.45
C ALA A 232 8.14 -11.38 -2.88
N THR A 233 8.50 -12.62 -3.20
CA THR A 233 9.86 -12.96 -3.63
C THR A 233 10.14 -12.41 -5.03
N PHE A 234 9.23 -12.64 -5.97
CA PHE A 234 9.35 -12.12 -7.35
C PHE A 234 9.45 -10.60 -7.34
N PHE A 235 8.60 -9.94 -6.55
CA PHE A 235 8.62 -8.48 -6.42
C PHE A 235 9.94 -7.96 -5.85
N ARG A 236 10.53 -8.66 -4.85
CA ARG A 236 11.87 -8.32 -4.32
C ARG A 236 12.98 -8.51 -5.35
N VAL A 237 12.93 -9.59 -6.15
CA VAL A 237 13.89 -9.81 -7.25
C VAL A 237 13.81 -8.66 -8.27
N GLY A 238 12.61 -8.24 -8.64
CA GLY A 238 12.43 -7.08 -9.54
C GLY A 238 13.05 -5.80 -8.98
N LYS A 239 12.79 -5.48 -7.71
CA LYS A 239 13.41 -4.32 -7.04
C LYS A 239 14.95 -4.43 -6.98
N PHE A 240 15.47 -5.61 -6.66
CA PHE A 240 16.92 -5.86 -6.64
C PHE A 240 17.58 -5.56 -7.99
N ILE A 241 16.99 -6.04 -9.09
CA ILE A 241 17.48 -5.80 -10.45
C ILE A 241 17.43 -4.30 -10.80
N ILE A 242 16.32 -3.63 -10.51
CA ILE A 242 16.17 -2.19 -10.75
C ILE A 242 17.23 -1.38 -9.98
N VAL A 243 17.48 -1.71 -8.72
CA VAL A 243 18.52 -1.03 -7.93
C VAL A 243 19.91 -1.26 -8.51
N GLY A 244 20.21 -2.47 -8.97
CA GLY A 244 21.48 -2.75 -9.67
C GLY A 244 21.65 -1.88 -10.92
N GLY A 245 20.61 -1.78 -11.75
CA GLY A 245 20.60 -0.91 -12.93
C GLY A 245 20.76 0.58 -12.59
N LEU A 246 20.06 1.06 -11.56
CA LEU A 246 20.21 2.45 -11.08
C LEU A 246 21.63 2.73 -10.58
N ALA A 247 22.23 1.81 -9.83
CA ALA A 247 23.61 1.95 -9.37
C ALA A 247 24.60 2.05 -10.54
N MET A 248 24.40 1.25 -11.59
CA MET A 248 25.17 1.35 -12.83
C MET A 248 25.02 2.73 -13.49
N LEU A 249 23.80 3.24 -13.62
CA LEU A 249 23.55 4.56 -14.20
C LEU A 249 24.21 5.69 -13.36
N ILE A 250 24.15 5.59 -12.03
CA ILE A 250 24.81 6.53 -11.12
C ILE A 250 26.33 6.48 -11.34
N ASN A 251 26.94 5.30 -11.44
CA ASN A 251 28.35 5.14 -11.72
C ASN A 251 28.77 5.85 -13.02
N LEU A 252 28.05 5.60 -14.11
CA LEU A 252 28.30 6.21 -15.41
C LEU A 252 28.14 7.74 -15.38
N ALA A 253 27.09 8.22 -14.74
CA ALA A 253 26.82 9.66 -14.62
C ALA A 253 27.92 10.38 -13.82
N VAL A 254 28.32 9.83 -12.68
CA VAL A 254 29.40 10.41 -11.86
C VAL A 254 30.73 10.35 -12.61
N LEU A 255 31.04 9.24 -13.27
CA LEU A 255 32.25 9.09 -14.06
C LEU A 255 32.31 10.15 -15.18
N TYR A 256 31.20 10.34 -15.90
CA TYR A 256 31.11 11.36 -16.96
C TYR A 256 31.34 12.77 -16.42
N VAL A 257 30.72 13.14 -15.31
CA VAL A 257 30.89 14.45 -14.69
C VAL A 257 32.35 14.67 -14.28
N LEU A 258 32.96 13.70 -13.61
CA LEU A 258 34.35 13.82 -13.13
C LEU A 258 35.36 13.97 -14.27
N ILE A 259 35.22 13.20 -15.34
CA ILE A 259 36.16 13.24 -16.46
C ILE A 259 35.83 14.42 -17.40
N SER A 260 34.57 14.47 -17.91
CA SER A 260 34.22 15.36 -19.02
C SER A 260 33.95 16.81 -18.58
N MET A 261 33.44 17.01 -17.34
CA MET A 261 33.13 18.35 -16.86
C MET A 261 34.22 18.92 -15.94
N LEU A 262 34.86 18.08 -15.11
CA LEU A 262 35.86 18.51 -14.13
C LEU A 262 37.29 18.18 -14.53
N GLY A 263 37.55 17.47 -15.64
CA GLY A 263 38.90 17.17 -16.14
C GLY A 263 39.71 16.25 -15.23
N ILE A 264 39.09 15.51 -14.32
CA ILE A 264 39.79 14.66 -13.35
C ILE A 264 40.32 13.40 -14.08
N TRP A 265 41.52 12.97 -13.71
CA TRP A 265 42.15 11.76 -14.25
C TRP A 265 41.23 10.53 -14.12
N TYR A 266 41.10 9.79 -15.23
CA TYR A 266 40.09 8.74 -15.37
C TYR A 266 40.18 7.61 -14.31
N LEU A 267 41.41 7.24 -13.84
CA LEU A 267 41.52 6.25 -12.76
C LEU A 267 40.97 6.74 -11.41
N ALA A 268 41.27 7.99 -11.04
CA ALA A 268 40.71 8.59 -9.85
C ALA A 268 39.18 8.74 -9.96
N SER A 269 38.70 9.17 -11.13
CA SER A 269 37.28 9.29 -11.45
C SER A 269 36.56 7.93 -11.36
N SER A 270 37.19 6.84 -11.85
CA SER A 270 36.63 5.48 -11.78
C SER A 270 36.48 4.99 -10.33
N ILE A 271 37.47 5.24 -9.47
CA ILE A 271 37.40 4.87 -8.05
C ILE A 271 36.28 5.65 -7.34
N VAL A 272 36.22 6.96 -7.55
CA VAL A 272 35.21 7.81 -6.90
C VAL A 272 33.80 7.45 -7.38
N SER A 273 33.60 7.28 -8.69
CA SER A 273 32.28 6.92 -9.25
C SER A 273 31.81 5.55 -8.76
N PHE A 274 32.72 4.56 -8.65
CA PHE A 274 32.41 3.24 -8.09
C PHE A 274 31.99 3.34 -6.62
N LEU A 275 32.70 4.09 -5.79
CA LEU A 275 32.37 4.26 -4.38
C LEU A 275 31.01 4.95 -4.19
N VAL A 276 30.72 5.98 -4.98
CA VAL A 276 29.41 6.66 -4.95
C VAL A 276 28.30 5.69 -5.36
N ALA A 277 28.48 4.93 -6.43
CA ALA A 277 27.50 3.96 -6.88
C ALA A 277 27.30 2.81 -5.87
N LEU A 278 28.39 2.35 -5.23
CA LEU A 278 28.34 1.32 -4.19
C LEU A 278 27.53 1.78 -2.97
N MET A 279 27.73 3.03 -2.53
CA MET A 279 26.95 3.63 -1.44
C MET A 279 25.46 3.77 -1.82
N ALA A 280 25.17 4.26 -3.02
CA ALA A 280 23.80 4.37 -3.52
C ALA A 280 23.13 2.99 -3.59
N ASN A 281 23.83 1.97 -4.12
CA ASN A 281 23.35 0.60 -4.17
C ASN A 281 23.03 0.07 -2.75
N PHE A 282 23.93 0.25 -1.80
CA PHE A 282 23.70 -0.17 -0.41
C PHE A 282 22.42 0.44 0.17
N PHE A 283 22.26 1.76 0.08
CA PHE A 283 21.09 2.44 0.64
C PHE A 283 19.79 2.04 -0.06
N LEU A 284 19.78 1.98 -1.39
CA LEU A 284 18.61 1.59 -2.16
C LEU A 284 18.23 0.12 -1.91
N GLN A 285 19.21 -0.79 -1.86
CA GLN A 285 18.95 -2.20 -1.51
C GLN A 285 18.37 -2.30 -0.09
N LYS A 286 19.03 -1.66 0.89
CA LYS A 286 18.59 -1.69 2.28
C LYS A 286 17.17 -1.15 2.47
N VAL A 287 16.89 0.05 1.95
CA VAL A 287 15.65 0.78 2.25
C VAL A 287 14.51 0.34 1.35
N TRP A 288 14.75 0.24 0.04
CA TRP A 288 13.68 0.03 -0.94
C TRP A 288 13.50 -1.43 -1.35
N ALA A 289 14.58 -2.15 -1.71
CA ALA A 289 14.42 -3.53 -2.15
C ALA A 289 14.10 -4.49 -1.00
N PHE A 290 14.81 -4.39 0.12
CA PHE A 290 14.67 -5.29 1.26
C PHE A 290 13.91 -4.69 2.46
N GLY A 291 13.69 -3.36 2.52
CA GLY A 291 12.93 -2.68 3.57
C GLY A 291 13.49 -2.89 4.99
N SER A 292 14.82 -2.99 5.11
CA SER A 292 15.48 -3.24 6.39
C SER A 292 15.56 -1.97 7.25
N ARG A 293 14.96 -2.02 8.45
CA ARG A 293 14.97 -0.94 9.46
C ARG A 293 15.92 -1.22 10.63
N ARG A 294 16.87 -2.16 10.49
CA ARG A 294 17.83 -2.50 11.56
C ARG A 294 18.76 -1.33 11.90
N ASP A 295 18.98 -1.11 13.19
CA ASP A 295 19.72 0.05 13.74
C ASP A 295 21.26 -0.04 13.63
N LYS A 296 21.81 -1.11 13.05
CA LYS A 296 23.26 -1.28 12.92
C LYS A 296 23.72 -1.22 11.47
N PRO A 297 23.63 -0.04 10.79
CA PRO A 297 23.93 0.08 9.37
C PRO A 297 25.39 -0.24 9.03
N TYR A 298 26.34 0.02 9.93
CA TYR A 298 27.77 -0.28 9.72
C TYR A 298 28.06 -1.78 9.56
N ARG A 299 27.38 -2.65 10.35
CA ARG A 299 27.54 -4.11 10.20
C ARG A 299 26.94 -4.61 8.89
N GLN A 300 25.79 -4.07 8.52
CA GLN A 300 25.17 -4.40 7.23
C GLN A 300 26.03 -3.91 6.07
N PHE A 301 26.64 -2.72 6.19
CA PHE A 301 27.52 -2.20 5.17
C PHE A 301 28.80 -3.03 5.05
N ALA A 302 29.43 -3.41 6.16
CA ALA A 302 30.61 -4.28 6.14
C ALA A 302 30.32 -5.63 5.49
N ALA A 303 29.19 -6.26 5.83
CA ALA A 303 28.78 -7.53 5.20
C ALA A 303 28.48 -7.34 3.69
N PHE A 304 27.76 -6.28 3.33
CA PHE A 304 27.47 -5.95 1.93
C PHE A 304 28.74 -5.70 1.13
N PHE A 305 29.69 -4.92 1.67
CA PHE A 305 30.99 -4.66 1.05
C PHE A 305 31.81 -5.93 0.88
N GLY A 306 31.87 -6.78 1.93
CA GLY A 306 32.54 -8.09 1.87
C GLY A 306 31.94 -9.00 0.81
N THR A 307 30.62 -9.03 0.66
CA THR A 307 29.95 -9.77 -0.44
C THR A 307 30.38 -9.26 -1.81
N ASN A 308 30.50 -7.94 -2.00
CA ASN A 308 30.94 -7.38 -3.29
C ASN A 308 32.41 -7.72 -3.61
N ILE A 309 33.29 -7.75 -2.60
CA ILE A 309 34.68 -8.21 -2.78
C ILE A 309 34.72 -9.69 -3.12
N PHE A 310 33.97 -10.53 -2.40
CA PHE A 310 33.84 -11.96 -2.69
C PHE A 310 33.35 -12.19 -4.11
N ASN A 311 32.35 -11.45 -4.56
CA ASN A 311 31.79 -11.54 -5.88
C ASN A 311 32.77 -11.12 -6.99
N LEU A 312 33.68 -10.20 -6.73
CA LEU A 312 34.75 -9.86 -7.66
C LEU A 312 35.69 -11.06 -7.87
N GLY A 313 36.09 -11.75 -6.79
CA GLY A 313 36.88 -12.97 -6.86
C GLY A 313 36.15 -14.11 -7.57
N LEU A 314 34.87 -14.31 -7.23
CA LEU A 314 34.02 -15.32 -7.85
C LEU A 314 33.81 -15.07 -9.35
N ASN A 315 33.61 -13.81 -9.77
CA ASN A 315 33.52 -13.43 -11.17
C ASN A 315 34.79 -13.82 -11.93
N THR A 316 35.96 -13.48 -11.39
CA THR A 316 37.25 -13.80 -12.02
C THR A 316 37.44 -15.32 -12.18
N LEU A 317 37.10 -16.08 -11.12
CA LEU A 317 37.22 -17.54 -11.14
C LEU A 317 36.27 -18.17 -12.19
N ILE A 318 34.97 -17.80 -12.16
CA ILE A 318 33.99 -18.36 -13.11
C ILE A 318 34.36 -18.00 -14.54
N MET A 319 34.75 -16.76 -14.80
CA MET A 319 35.21 -16.31 -16.13
C MET A 319 36.41 -17.13 -16.61
N TYR A 320 37.41 -17.35 -15.75
CA TYR A 320 38.56 -18.16 -16.06
C TYR A 320 38.17 -19.61 -16.44
N LEU A 321 37.28 -20.22 -15.67
CA LEU A 321 36.81 -21.58 -15.93
C LEU A 321 36.03 -21.68 -17.26
N LEU A 322 35.08 -20.75 -17.49
CA LEU A 322 34.24 -20.77 -18.68
C LEU A 322 35.04 -20.50 -19.97
N VAL A 323 35.94 -19.52 -19.95
CA VAL A 323 36.72 -19.15 -21.15
C VAL A 323 37.88 -20.11 -21.38
N SER A 324 38.72 -20.39 -20.34
CA SER A 324 39.96 -21.12 -20.51
C SER A 324 39.80 -22.64 -20.50
N HIS A 325 38.80 -23.20 -19.81
CA HIS A 325 38.62 -24.66 -19.72
C HIS A 325 37.44 -25.16 -20.57
N VAL A 326 36.33 -24.40 -20.62
CA VAL A 326 35.14 -24.79 -21.38
C VAL A 326 35.18 -24.26 -22.83
N GLY A 327 35.97 -23.21 -23.10
CA GLY A 327 36.13 -22.63 -24.42
C GLY A 327 34.96 -21.73 -24.86
N ILE A 328 34.16 -21.21 -23.88
CA ILE A 328 33.04 -20.32 -24.20
C ILE A 328 33.57 -18.93 -24.56
N GLU A 329 32.98 -18.30 -25.57
CA GLU A 329 33.28 -16.93 -25.96
C GLU A 329 33.10 -15.98 -24.75
N TYR A 330 34.04 -15.05 -24.56
CA TYR A 330 34.14 -14.24 -23.33
C TYR A 330 32.93 -13.39 -23.05
N LEU A 331 32.17 -12.88 -24.03
CA LEU A 331 30.95 -12.12 -23.81
C LEU A 331 29.82 -13.01 -23.29
N ILE A 332 29.68 -14.21 -23.81
CA ILE A 332 28.70 -15.20 -23.36
C ILE A 332 29.06 -15.65 -21.92
N ALA A 333 30.35 -15.93 -21.68
CA ALA A 333 30.86 -16.28 -20.37
C ALA A 333 30.57 -15.17 -19.34
N GLN A 334 30.75 -13.90 -19.72
CA GLN A 334 30.45 -12.76 -18.83
C GLN A 334 28.93 -12.64 -18.51
N ILE A 335 28.05 -12.89 -19.47
CA ILE A 335 26.61 -12.89 -19.26
C ILE A 335 26.23 -13.98 -18.26
N ILE A 336 26.71 -15.21 -18.48
CA ILE A 336 26.46 -16.35 -17.58
C ILE A 336 26.94 -16.03 -16.16
N THR A 337 28.19 -15.55 -16.06
CA THR A 337 28.80 -15.20 -14.77
C THR A 337 28.00 -14.11 -14.04
N SER A 338 27.57 -13.06 -14.76
CA SER A 338 26.78 -11.96 -14.19
C SER A 338 25.43 -12.45 -13.65
N VAL A 339 24.78 -13.38 -14.35
CA VAL A 339 23.52 -13.98 -13.88
C VAL A 339 23.75 -14.79 -12.60
N LEU A 340 24.78 -15.64 -12.56
CA LEU A 340 25.10 -16.46 -11.39
C LEU A 340 25.44 -15.60 -10.16
N ILE A 341 26.25 -14.56 -10.34
CA ILE A 341 26.59 -13.61 -9.27
C ILE A 341 25.37 -12.81 -8.82
N SER A 342 24.47 -12.43 -9.73
CA SER A 342 23.24 -11.74 -9.37
C SER A 342 22.33 -12.62 -8.50
N ILE A 343 22.25 -13.91 -8.79
CA ILE A 343 21.48 -14.87 -7.98
C ILE A 343 22.11 -15.00 -6.57
N GLU A 344 23.43 -15.21 -6.50
CA GLU A 344 24.15 -15.27 -5.21
C GLU A 344 23.95 -13.98 -4.41
N SER A 345 24.16 -12.80 -5.02
CA SER A 345 23.99 -11.49 -4.40
C SER A 345 22.59 -11.29 -3.84
N PHE A 346 21.56 -11.73 -4.57
CA PHE A 346 20.18 -11.63 -4.09
C PHE A 346 19.99 -12.42 -2.80
N PHE A 347 20.49 -13.65 -2.71
CA PHE A 347 20.41 -14.46 -1.50
C PHE A 347 21.26 -13.88 -0.36
N ALA A 348 22.50 -13.48 -0.62
CA ALA A 348 23.35 -12.84 0.38
C ALA A 348 22.69 -11.57 0.94
N TYR A 349 22.18 -10.69 0.08
CA TYR A 349 21.50 -9.46 0.51
C TYR A 349 20.20 -9.75 1.25
N SER A 350 19.48 -10.81 0.91
CA SER A 350 18.28 -11.22 1.65
C SER A 350 18.58 -11.60 3.11
N VAL A 351 19.77 -12.13 3.36
CA VAL A 351 20.25 -12.45 4.72
C VAL A 351 20.77 -11.18 5.42
N ILE A 352 21.59 -10.37 4.74
CA ILE A 352 22.17 -9.13 5.30
C ILE A 352 21.09 -8.13 5.70
N PHE A 353 20.07 -7.97 4.85
CA PHE A 353 18.99 -6.99 5.03
C PHE A 353 17.70 -7.61 5.59
N LYS A 354 17.77 -8.78 6.22
CA LYS A 354 16.61 -9.43 6.82
C LYS A 354 15.84 -8.45 7.72
N LYS A 355 14.52 -8.33 7.49
CA LYS A 355 13.65 -7.51 8.35
C LYS A 355 13.78 -7.98 9.80
N ALA A 356 13.83 -7.05 10.76
CA ALA A 356 13.65 -7.39 12.15
C ALA A 356 12.22 -7.97 12.29
N THR A 357 12.10 -9.21 12.69
CA THR A 357 10.84 -9.75 13.19
C THR A 357 10.58 -9.01 14.51
N HIS A 358 9.57 -8.17 14.56
CA HIS A 358 9.03 -7.72 15.83
C HIS A 358 8.39 -8.95 16.47
N ILE A 359 9.07 -9.46 17.52
CA ILE A 359 8.48 -10.35 18.52
C ILE A 359 7.60 -9.49 19.41
#